data_616fad97cf37abf4202701ea948211cc
#
_entry.id   616fad97cf37abf4202701ea948211cc
#
_cell.length_a   1.000
_cell.length_b   1.000
_cell.length_c   1.000
_cell.angle_alpha   90.00
_cell.angle_beta   90.00
_cell.angle_gamma   90.00
#
_symmetry.space_group_name_H-M   'P 1'
#
loop_
_entity.id
_entity.type
_entity.pdbx_description
1 polymer ?
#
loop_
_entity_poly.entity_id
_entity_poly.type
_entity_poly.pdbx_seq_one_letter_code
_entity_poly.pdbx_strand_id
1 'polypeptide(L)'
;NVKITTYVDGVAYSGGYAWASIADEVVVNPMGRVGSIGVVLPLTNYAEKDKKEGVKRIYITSGKSKVPYDEDGNFTEDALDEFRKSSKIIYDEFVGHVAEMRGIDRQSVINTEAKTFDAQQALSLNLIDSIMTKEQFYNHINGKYGENVMSLVQKSNQGEEVVTTTNDSLISTLTE
;
A
#
# COMPACT_ATOMS: atom_id res chain seq x y z
N ASN A 1 24.00 2.37 -1.84
CA ASN A 1 22.53 2.33 -1.85
C ASN A 1 22.06 0.97 -2.34
N VAL A 2 21.20 0.33 -1.56
CA VAL A 2 20.52 -0.91 -1.96
C VAL A 2 19.40 -0.52 -2.92
N LYS A 3 19.33 -1.18 -4.08
CA LYS A 3 18.24 -1.00 -5.04
C LYS A 3 17.11 -1.97 -4.72
N ILE A 4 15.89 -1.47 -4.73
CA ILE A 4 14.68 -2.23 -4.44
C ILE A 4 13.89 -2.40 -5.74
N THR A 5 13.58 -3.64 -6.08
CA THR A 5 12.66 -3.96 -7.18
C THR A 5 11.45 -4.71 -6.60
N THR A 6 10.26 -4.24 -6.89
CA THR A 6 9.01 -4.90 -6.48
C THR A 6 8.41 -5.62 -7.69
N TYR A 7 7.99 -6.89 -7.47
CA TYR A 7 7.20 -7.66 -8.44
C TYR A 7 5.79 -7.90 -7.91
N VAL A 8 4.80 -7.37 -8.61
CA VAL A 8 3.38 -7.60 -8.32
C VAL A 8 2.88 -8.75 -9.16
N ASP A 9 2.80 -9.95 -8.58
CA ASP A 9 2.35 -11.17 -9.28
C ASP A 9 0.83 -11.19 -9.51
N GLY A 10 0.07 -10.58 -8.62
CA GLY A 10 -1.40 -10.50 -8.71
C GLY A 10 -1.89 -9.06 -8.55
N VAL A 11 -2.18 -8.63 -7.33
CA VAL A 11 -2.74 -7.30 -7.06
C VAL A 11 -1.97 -6.55 -5.98
N ALA A 12 -1.79 -5.25 -6.19
CA ALA A 12 -1.31 -4.32 -5.18
C ALA A 12 -2.25 -3.11 -5.15
N TYR A 13 -3.23 -3.14 -4.24
CA TYR A 13 -4.23 -2.09 -4.08
C TYR A 13 -4.02 -1.31 -2.80
N SER A 14 -4.40 -0.02 -2.80
CA SER A 14 -4.41 0.83 -1.61
C SER A 14 -3.06 0.78 -0.87
N GLY A 15 -3.03 0.42 0.42
CA GLY A 15 -1.80 0.25 1.19
C GLY A 15 -0.78 -0.71 0.55
N GLY A 16 -1.25 -1.76 -0.17
CA GLY A 16 -0.36 -2.66 -0.93
C GLY A 16 0.38 -1.93 -2.05
N TYR A 17 -0.30 -0.97 -2.73
CA TYR A 17 0.36 -0.15 -3.73
C TYR A 17 1.26 0.92 -3.11
N ALA A 18 0.90 1.48 -1.94
CA ALA A 18 1.79 2.37 -1.21
C ALA A 18 3.15 1.71 -0.92
N TRP A 19 3.14 0.44 -0.50
CA TRP A 19 4.37 -0.34 -0.32
C TRP A 19 5.10 -0.63 -1.64
N ALA A 20 4.36 -1.04 -2.68
CA ALA A 20 4.96 -1.34 -3.97
C ALA A 20 5.65 -0.13 -4.59
N SER A 21 5.06 1.06 -4.43
CA SER A 21 5.56 2.30 -5.02
C SER A 21 6.88 2.82 -4.44
N ILE A 22 7.31 2.33 -3.26
CA ILE A 22 8.60 2.70 -2.63
C ILE A 22 9.80 2.19 -3.45
N ALA A 23 9.60 1.12 -4.24
CA ALA A 23 10.68 0.50 -4.99
C ALA A 23 11.24 1.41 -6.08
N ASP A 24 12.55 1.32 -6.34
CA ASP A 24 13.21 1.97 -7.47
C ASP A 24 12.67 1.46 -8.82
N GLU A 25 12.09 0.25 -8.83
CA GLU A 25 11.49 -0.36 -10.01
C GLU A 25 10.27 -1.20 -9.59
N VAL A 26 9.12 -0.89 -10.17
CA VAL A 26 7.86 -1.62 -9.94
C VAL A 26 7.50 -2.40 -11.21
N VAL A 27 7.56 -3.72 -11.12
CA VAL A 27 7.22 -4.65 -12.20
C VAL A 27 5.90 -5.33 -11.88
N VAL A 28 5.01 -5.42 -12.86
CA VAL A 28 3.69 -6.04 -12.67
C VAL A 28 3.50 -7.19 -13.66
N ASN A 29 2.93 -8.30 -13.17
CA ASN A 29 2.52 -9.42 -14.02
C ASN A 29 1.51 -8.94 -15.09
N PRO A 30 1.52 -9.47 -16.33
CA PRO A 30 0.54 -9.10 -17.35
C PRO A 30 -0.93 -9.21 -16.92
N MET A 31 -1.24 -10.09 -15.98
CA MET A 31 -2.59 -10.24 -15.39
C MET A 31 -2.73 -9.46 -14.06
N GLY A 32 -1.67 -8.78 -13.63
CA GLY A 32 -1.65 -8.04 -12.38
C GLY A 32 -2.40 -6.71 -12.46
N ARG A 33 -2.77 -6.20 -11.30
CA ARG A 33 -3.50 -4.92 -11.17
C ARG A 33 -2.97 -4.13 -9.99
N VAL A 34 -2.97 -2.81 -10.14
CA VAL A 34 -2.51 -1.87 -9.10
C VAL A 34 -3.47 -0.69 -8.95
N GLY A 35 -3.22 0.19 -7.99
CA GLY A 35 -4.00 1.42 -7.81
C GLY A 35 -4.82 1.42 -6.53
N SER A 36 -6.09 1.86 -6.60
CA SER A 36 -6.91 2.10 -5.41
C SER A 36 -6.22 3.10 -4.46
N ILE A 37 -5.66 4.18 -5.03
CA ILE A 37 -4.97 5.23 -4.28
C ILE A 37 -6.03 6.16 -3.68
N GLY A 38 -6.57 5.73 -2.55
CA GLY A 38 -7.67 6.43 -1.90
C GLY A 38 -7.88 5.94 -0.47
N VAL A 39 -8.79 6.63 0.23
CA VAL A 39 -9.14 6.36 1.62
C VAL A 39 -10.64 6.19 1.72
N VAL A 40 -11.08 5.17 2.41
CA VAL A 40 -12.46 4.98 2.80
C VAL A 40 -12.55 4.77 4.31
N LEU A 41 -13.46 5.47 4.95
CA LEU A 41 -13.80 5.30 6.37
C LEU A 41 -15.26 4.86 6.46
N PRO A 42 -15.54 3.56 6.57
CA PRO A 42 -16.91 3.07 6.68
C PRO A 42 -17.46 3.39 8.08
N LEU A 43 -18.59 4.07 8.13
CA LEU A 43 -19.31 4.38 9.35
C LEU A 43 -20.68 3.68 9.32
N THR A 44 -21.03 3.00 10.41
CA THR A 44 -22.34 2.32 10.51
C THR A 44 -23.16 2.96 11.64
N ASN A 45 -24.34 3.48 11.31
CA ASN A 45 -25.29 4.00 12.30
C ASN A 45 -26.29 2.91 12.68
N TYR A 46 -26.40 2.62 13.98
CA TYR A 46 -27.32 1.62 14.52
C TYR A 46 -28.52 2.24 15.24
N ALA A 47 -28.66 3.58 15.30
CA ALA A 47 -29.70 4.25 16.07
C ALA A 47 -31.11 3.73 15.76
N GLU A 48 -31.48 3.62 14.50
CA GLU A 48 -32.81 3.14 14.08
C GLU A 48 -33.03 1.65 14.39
N LYS A 49 -31.99 0.83 14.32
CA LYS A 49 -32.05 -0.58 14.68
C LYS A 49 -32.26 -0.72 16.18
N ASP A 50 -31.44 -0.05 16.98
CA ASP A 50 -31.51 -0.06 18.44
C ASP A 50 -32.90 0.41 18.93
N LYS A 51 -33.43 1.48 18.33
CA LYS A 51 -34.77 1.99 18.63
C LYS A 51 -35.87 0.95 18.36
N LYS A 52 -35.81 0.22 17.24
CA LYS A 52 -36.78 -0.83 16.90
C LYS A 52 -36.69 -2.02 17.84
N GLU A 53 -35.50 -2.33 18.34
CA GLU A 53 -35.24 -3.45 19.26
C GLU A 53 -35.42 -3.05 20.74
N GLY A 54 -35.78 -1.78 21.02
CA GLY A 54 -35.95 -1.27 22.40
C GLY A 54 -34.65 -1.14 23.17
N VAL A 55 -33.50 -1.08 22.48
CA VAL A 55 -32.18 -0.94 23.09
C VAL A 55 -31.87 0.55 23.24
N LYS A 56 -31.53 0.97 24.46
CA LYS A 56 -31.02 2.33 24.74
C LYS A 56 -29.56 2.27 25.16
N ARG A 57 -28.66 2.89 24.36
CA ARG A 57 -27.24 3.01 24.71
C ARG A 57 -27.03 4.30 25.50
N ILE A 58 -26.33 4.20 26.61
CA ILE A 58 -25.97 5.33 27.45
C ILE A 58 -24.44 5.40 27.53
N TYR A 59 -23.86 6.53 27.15
CA TYR A 59 -22.43 6.75 27.23
C TYR A 59 -22.13 7.75 28.36
N ILE A 60 -21.35 7.31 29.34
CA ILE A 60 -20.84 8.19 30.40
C ILE A 60 -19.38 8.51 30.04
N THR A 61 -19.11 9.75 29.67
CA THR A 61 -17.82 10.15 29.13
C THR A 61 -17.20 11.30 29.91
N SER A 62 -15.87 11.33 29.90
CA SER A 62 -15.09 12.52 30.26
C SER A 62 -14.29 12.93 29.04
N GLY A 63 -14.56 14.14 28.54
CA GLY A 63 -14.05 14.65 27.27
C GLY A 63 -15.11 14.61 26.15
N LYS A 64 -15.38 15.80 25.57
CA LYS A 64 -16.48 16.05 24.62
C LYS A 64 -16.45 15.13 23.40
N SER A 65 -15.26 14.86 22.86
CA SER A 65 -15.10 14.10 21.61
C SER A 65 -14.82 12.59 21.83
N LYS A 66 -15.07 12.08 23.05
CA LYS A 66 -14.77 10.67 23.36
C LYS A 66 -15.72 9.69 22.68
N VAL A 67 -16.94 10.13 22.40
CA VAL A 67 -17.98 9.37 21.72
C VAL A 67 -18.50 10.20 20.55
N PRO A 68 -18.60 9.61 19.34
CA PRO A 68 -19.03 10.33 18.15
C PRO A 68 -20.57 10.44 18.00
N TYR A 69 -21.33 10.03 19.01
CA TYR A 69 -22.78 9.91 18.95
C TYR A 69 -23.47 10.93 19.85
N ASP A 70 -24.66 11.38 19.42
CA ASP A 70 -25.65 12.11 20.22
C ASP A 70 -26.43 11.19 21.17
N GLU A 71 -27.39 11.77 21.91
CA GLU A 71 -28.22 11.04 22.86
C GLU A 71 -29.14 10.00 22.19
N ASP A 72 -29.44 10.18 20.90
CA ASP A 72 -30.26 9.27 20.09
C ASP A 72 -29.44 8.19 19.37
N GLY A 73 -28.09 8.24 19.51
CA GLY A 73 -27.17 7.27 18.90
C GLY A 73 -26.80 7.58 17.45
N ASN A 74 -27.11 8.79 16.96
CA ASN A 74 -26.65 9.25 15.65
C ASN A 74 -25.28 9.89 15.74
N PHE A 75 -24.52 9.84 14.64
CA PHE A 75 -23.27 10.58 14.57
C PHE A 75 -23.53 12.08 14.68
N THR A 76 -22.77 12.78 15.52
CA THR A 76 -22.79 14.23 15.58
C THR A 76 -22.10 14.84 14.35
N GLU A 77 -22.53 16.03 13.91
CA GLU A 77 -21.87 16.74 12.82
C GLU A 77 -20.39 17.05 13.14
N ASP A 78 -20.06 17.42 14.37
CA ASP A 78 -18.68 17.64 14.83
C ASP A 78 -17.83 16.37 14.59
N ALA A 79 -18.38 15.18 14.91
CA ALA A 79 -17.66 13.92 14.72
C ALA A 79 -17.51 13.57 13.22
N LEU A 80 -18.57 13.79 12.44
CA LEU A 80 -18.52 13.57 10.99
C LEU A 80 -17.48 14.50 10.32
N ASP A 81 -17.38 15.74 10.77
CA ASP A 81 -16.40 16.70 10.26
C ASP A 81 -14.95 16.30 10.64
N GLU A 82 -14.75 15.81 11.84
CA GLU A 82 -13.44 15.27 12.25
C GLU A 82 -13.05 14.03 11.42
N PHE A 83 -14.00 13.14 11.13
CA PHE A 83 -13.76 11.98 10.26
C PHE A 83 -13.45 12.39 8.81
N ARG A 84 -14.17 13.39 8.26
CA ARG A 84 -13.88 13.95 6.93
C ARG A 84 -12.47 14.56 6.87
N LYS A 85 -12.08 15.36 7.87
CA LYS A 85 -10.75 15.97 7.97
C LYS A 85 -9.66 14.90 8.06
N SER A 86 -9.83 13.90 8.94
CA SER A 86 -8.87 12.81 9.10
C SER A 86 -8.69 12.02 7.81
N SER A 87 -9.80 11.64 7.17
CA SER A 87 -9.77 10.95 5.88
C SER A 87 -9.06 11.76 4.79
N LYS A 88 -9.29 13.08 4.77
CA LYS A 88 -8.62 13.97 3.82
C LYS A 88 -7.12 14.06 4.05
N ILE A 89 -6.67 14.16 5.30
CA ILE A 89 -5.24 14.20 5.65
C ILE A 89 -4.55 12.93 5.15
N ILE A 90 -5.09 11.75 5.48
CA ILE A 90 -4.53 10.46 5.05
C ILE A 90 -4.51 10.36 3.52
N TYR A 91 -5.56 10.84 2.84
CA TYR A 91 -5.61 10.85 1.39
C TYR A 91 -4.53 11.76 0.80
N ASP A 92 -4.37 12.98 1.33
CA ASP A 92 -3.38 13.94 0.85
C ASP A 92 -1.95 13.42 1.05
N GLU A 93 -1.68 12.72 2.16
CA GLU A 93 -0.41 12.04 2.44
C GLU A 93 -0.17 10.89 1.46
N PHE A 94 -1.19 10.06 1.21
CA PHE A 94 -1.06 8.94 0.27
C PHE A 94 -0.80 9.42 -1.15
N VAL A 95 -1.55 10.43 -1.62
CA VAL A 95 -1.31 11.06 -2.93
C VAL A 95 0.10 11.64 -3.01
N GLY A 96 0.56 12.32 -1.95
CA GLY A 96 1.91 12.87 -1.87
C GLY A 96 2.99 11.81 -1.95
N HIS A 97 2.82 10.75 -1.18
CA HIS A 97 3.73 9.61 -1.18
C HIS A 97 3.87 8.98 -2.58
N VAL A 98 2.74 8.66 -3.23
CA VAL A 98 2.78 8.06 -4.56
C VAL A 98 3.40 9.02 -5.59
N ALA A 99 3.05 10.30 -5.56
CA ALA A 99 3.62 11.30 -6.46
C ALA A 99 5.14 11.39 -6.32
N GLU A 100 5.64 11.41 -5.09
CA GLU A 100 7.08 11.45 -4.77
C GLU A 100 7.78 10.16 -5.22
N MET A 101 7.28 9.00 -4.81
CA MET A 101 7.91 7.71 -5.08
C MET A 101 7.91 7.36 -6.57
N ARG A 102 6.87 7.74 -7.31
CA ARG A 102 6.76 7.48 -8.75
C ARG A 102 7.29 8.62 -9.62
N GLY A 103 7.69 9.74 -9.03
CA GLY A 103 8.16 10.91 -9.77
C GLY A 103 7.12 11.51 -10.71
N ILE A 104 5.83 11.42 -10.33
CA ILE A 104 4.70 11.96 -11.11
C ILE A 104 4.03 13.12 -10.39
N ASP A 105 3.33 13.96 -11.15
CA ASP A 105 2.60 15.09 -10.60
C ASP A 105 1.44 14.63 -9.69
N ARG A 106 1.23 15.34 -8.57
CA ARG A 106 0.15 15.06 -7.62
C ARG A 106 -1.23 15.04 -8.26
N GLN A 107 -1.50 15.93 -9.23
CA GLN A 107 -2.78 15.98 -9.90
C GLN A 107 -3.01 14.72 -10.75
N SER A 108 -1.97 14.16 -11.35
CA SER A 108 -2.03 12.89 -12.06
C SER A 108 -2.45 11.74 -11.14
N VAL A 109 -1.96 11.72 -9.90
CA VAL A 109 -2.39 10.74 -8.88
C VAL A 109 -3.85 10.98 -8.49
N ILE A 110 -4.26 12.22 -8.22
CA ILE A 110 -5.64 12.58 -7.88
C ILE A 110 -6.60 12.16 -9.00
N ASN A 111 -6.23 12.36 -10.26
CA ASN A 111 -7.03 12.00 -11.44
C ASN A 111 -7.26 10.50 -11.60
N THR A 112 -6.52 9.65 -10.87
CA THR A 112 -6.81 8.21 -10.80
C THR A 112 -8.14 7.91 -10.11
N GLU A 113 -8.67 8.84 -9.31
CA GLU A 113 -9.95 8.74 -8.58
C GLU A 113 -10.08 7.43 -7.79
N ALA A 114 -8.99 6.98 -7.20
CA ALA A 114 -8.90 5.72 -6.47
C ALA A 114 -9.33 4.47 -7.28
N LYS A 115 -9.29 4.55 -8.61
CA LYS A 115 -9.57 3.41 -9.49
C LYS A 115 -8.45 2.37 -9.43
N THR A 116 -8.77 1.15 -9.85
CA THR A 116 -7.79 0.08 -10.07
C THR A 116 -7.52 -0.05 -11.55
N PHE A 117 -6.27 -0.33 -11.90
CA PHE A 117 -5.77 -0.36 -13.25
C PHE A 117 -5.17 -1.74 -13.57
N ASP A 118 -5.38 -2.24 -14.77
CA ASP A 118 -4.59 -3.35 -15.29
C ASP A 118 -3.15 -2.89 -15.58
N ALA A 119 -2.28 -3.85 -15.90
CA ALA A 119 -0.86 -3.57 -16.08
C ALA A 119 -0.58 -2.55 -17.20
N GLN A 120 -1.32 -2.59 -18.31
CA GLN A 120 -1.14 -1.66 -19.43
C GLN A 120 -1.59 -0.23 -19.08
N GLN A 121 -2.74 -0.12 -18.42
CA GLN A 121 -3.25 1.16 -17.93
C GLN A 121 -2.29 1.76 -16.90
N ALA A 122 -1.80 0.95 -15.95
CA ALA A 122 -0.88 1.39 -14.92
C ALA A 122 0.46 1.88 -15.51
N LEU A 123 0.97 1.19 -16.53
CA LEU A 123 2.17 1.60 -17.26
C LEU A 123 1.97 2.96 -17.95
N SER A 124 0.83 3.15 -18.63
CA SER A 124 0.52 4.42 -19.30
C SER A 124 0.36 5.61 -18.34
N LEU A 125 0.02 5.33 -17.08
CA LEU A 125 -0.10 6.31 -16.00
C LEU A 125 1.18 6.51 -15.19
N ASN A 126 2.29 5.85 -15.57
CA ASN A 126 3.56 5.83 -14.83
C ASN A 126 3.43 5.34 -13.37
N LEU A 127 2.40 4.55 -13.08
CA LEU A 127 2.25 3.90 -11.78
C LEU A 127 3.18 2.70 -11.63
N ILE A 128 3.68 2.15 -12.74
CA ILE A 128 4.64 1.05 -12.78
C ILE A 128 5.69 1.30 -13.86
N ASP A 129 6.79 0.55 -13.83
CA ASP A 129 7.91 0.72 -14.75
C ASP A 129 7.91 -0.30 -15.89
N SER A 130 7.41 -1.51 -15.63
CA SER A 130 7.40 -2.55 -16.67
C SER A 130 6.38 -3.65 -16.37
N ILE A 131 6.08 -4.42 -17.42
CA ILE A 131 5.17 -5.56 -17.38
C ILE A 131 5.97 -6.81 -17.76
N MET A 132 6.05 -7.77 -16.86
CA MET A 132 6.80 -9.01 -17.06
C MET A 132 6.05 -10.20 -16.49
N THR A 133 6.15 -11.35 -17.17
CA THR A 133 5.81 -12.62 -16.53
C THR A 133 6.79 -12.92 -15.40
N LYS A 134 6.46 -13.83 -14.50
CA LYS A 134 7.34 -14.23 -13.42
C LYS A 134 8.71 -14.73 -13.91
N GLU A 135 8.70 -15.50 -14.99
CA GLU A 135 9.93 -16.00 -15.61
C GLU A 135 10.78 -14.86 -16.18
N GLN A 136 10.15 -13.92 -16.91
CA GLN A 136 10.84 -12.75 -17.46
C GLN A 136 11.43 -11.89 -16.32
N PHE A 137 10.68 -11.72 -15.23
CA PHE A 137 11.16 -10.98 -14.08
C PHE A 137 12.42 -11.61 -13.45
N TYR A 138 12.42 -12.94 -13.22
CA TYR A 138 13.63 -13.59 -12.70
C TYR A 138 14.82 -13.47 -13.65
N ASN A 139 14.61 -13.59 -14.94
CA ASN A 139 15.66 -13.40 -15.94
C ASN A 139 16.18 -11.95 -15.94
N HIS A 140 15.27 -10.96 -15.80
CA HIS A 140 15.61 -9.55 -15.67
C HIS A 140 16.50 -9.30 -14.44
N ILE A 141 16.11 -9.82 -13.27
CA ILE A 141 16.88 -9.66 -12.03
C ILE A 141 18.25 -10.36 -12.13
N ASN A 142 18.31 -11.57 -12.66
CA ASN A 142 19.56 -12.27 -12.88
C ASN A 142 20.50 -11.51 -13.83
N GLY A 143 19.98 -10.98 -14.93
CA GLY A 143 20.76 -10.16 -15.87
C GLY A 143 21.24 -8.84 -15.28
N LYS A 144 20.39 -8.19 -14.48
CA LYS A 144 20.66 -6.87 -13.91
C LYS A 144 21.69 -6.90 -12.78
N TYR A 145 21.68 -7.94 -11.95
CA TYR A 145 22.50 -8.01 -10.75
C TYR A 145 23.61 -9.08 -10.82
N GLY A 146 23.71 -9.84 -11.91
CA GLY A 146 24.77 -10.82 -12.15
C GLY A 146 24.72 -12.05 -11.22
N GLU A 147 23.63 -12.26 -10.48
CA GLU A 147 23.42 -13.37 -9.57
C GLU A 147 22.31 -14.31 -10.05
N ASN A 148 22.50 -15.60 -9.81
CA ASN A 148 21.43 -16.58 -10.07
C ASN A 148 20.48 -16.65 -8.87
N VAL A 149 19.46 -15.76 -8.86
CA VAL A 149 18.47 -15.67 -7.79
C VAL A 149 17.75 -17.01 -7.54
N MET A 150 17.52 -17.82 -8.58
CA MET A 150 16.90 -19.15 -8.42
C MET A 150 17.79 -20.12 -7.66
N SER A 151 19.12 -20.06 -7.83
CA SER A 151 20.04 -20.91 -7.06
C SER A 151 20.07 -20.51 -5.59
N LEU A 152 19.95 -19.22 -5.27
CA LEU A 152 19.88 -18.73 -3.91
C LEU A 152 18.60 -19.19 -3.20
N VAL A 153 17.46 -19.12 -3.88
CA VAL A 153 16.17 -19.60 -3.36
C VAL A 153 16.19 -21.13 -3.15
N GLN A 154 16.79 -21.89 -4.05
CA GLN A 154 16.90 -23.34 -3.90
C GLN A 154 17.79 -23.72 -2.71
N LYS A 155 18.93 -23.06 -2.53
CA LYS A 155 19.81 -23.26 -1.38
C LYS A 155 19.13 -22.93 -0.06
N SER A 156 18.43 -21.80 0.01
CA SER A 156 17.64 -21.42 1.19
C SER A 156 16.58 -22.45 1.55
N ASN A 157 15.90 -23.04 0.56
CA ASN A 157 14.89 -24.07 0.77
C ASN A 157 15.48 -25.43 1.19
N GLN A 158 16.78 -25.65 0.94
CA GLN A 158 17.49 -26.87 1.36
C GLN A 158 18.19 -26.71 2.70
N GLY A 159 18.07 -25.55 3.36
CA GLY A 159 18.72 -25.26 4.64
C GLY A 159 20.23 -25.05 4.54
N GLU A 160 20.76 -24.83 3.33
CA GLU A 160 22.16 -24.45 3.13
C GLU A 160 22.36 -22.97 3.41
N GLU A 161 23.47 -22.61 4.06
CA GLU A 161 23.83 -21.23 4.33
C GLU A 161 24.12 -20.49 3.02
N VAL A 162 23.29 -19.49 2.70
CA VAL A 162 23.46 -18.67 1.50
C VAL A 162 24.49 -17.58 1.81
N VAL A 163 25.76 -17.86 1.52
CA VAL A 163 26.79 -16.82 1.58
C VAL A 163 26.67 -15.94 0.34
N THR A 164 26.07 -14.77 0.48
CA THR A 164 26.08 -13.76 -0.57
C THR A 164 27.44 -13.07 -0.58
N THR A 165 28.26 -13.37 -1.58
CA THR A 165 29.48 -12.60 -1.85
C THR A 165 29.11 -11.26 -2.49
N THR A 166 28.60 -10.34 -1.70
CA THR A 166 28.59 -8.94 -2.04
C THR A 166 29.84 -8.28 -1.50
N ASN A 167 30.69 -7.78 -2.39
CA ASN A 167 31.87 -6.97 -2.17
C ASN A 167 32.38 -6.88 -0.71
N ASP A 168 33.55 -7.39 -0.46
CA ASP A 168 34.27 -7.57 0.80
C ASP A 168 34.44 -6.35 1.74
N SER A 169 33.61 -5.32 1.65
CA SER A 169 33.76 -4.12 2.48
C SER A 169 32.64 -3.86 3.48
N LEU A 170 31.58 -4.69 3.53
CA LEU A 170 30.44 -4.42 4.42
C LEU A 170 30.14 -5.52 5.47
N ILE A 171 30.88 -6.63 5.51
CA ILE A 171 30.61 -7.73 6.45
C ILE A 171 31.45 -7.65 7.73
N SER A 172 32.43 -6.74 7.83
CA SER A 172 33.28 -6.64 9.03
C SER A 172 32.68 -5.91 10.23
N THR A 173 31.43 -5.48 10.18
CA THR A 173 30.82 -4.64 11.25
C THR A 173 29.66 -5.30 11.99
N LEU A 174 29.35 -6.56 11.78
CA LEU A 174 28.23 -7.24 12.46
C LEU A 174 28.61 -8.47 13.30
N THR A 175 29.89 -8.64 13.61
CA THR A 175 30.37 -9.69 14.54
C THR A 175 31.33 -9.09 15.58
N GLU A 176 30.80 -8.20 16.42
CA GLU A 176 31.32 -7.93 17.77
C GLU A 176 30.14 -7.66 18.72
#